data_dd39a0aa4e033b0dec890a42bb01801a
#
_entry.id   dd39a0aa4e033b0dec890a42bb01801a
#
_cell.length_a   1.000
_cell.length_b   1.000
_cell.length_c   1.000
_cell.angle_alpha   90.00
_cell.angle_beta   90.00
_cell.angle_gamma   90.00
#
_symmetry.space_group_name_H-M   'P 1'
#
loop_
_entity.id
_entity.type
_entity.pdbx_description
1 polymer ?
#
loop_
_entity_poly.entity_id
_entity_poly.type
_entity_poly.pdbx_seq_one_letter_code
_entity_poly.pdbx_strand_id
1 'polypeptide(L)'
;MRVIAGSARRTQLKTLEGMDTRPTTDRIKETLFNMIAPYLYDSIFLDLFAGSGGIGIEALSRGAMEAVFVEKNPKAMACVKENLQKTHFERKGMTMQMDVMTALYKLEGEKQFDYIFMDPPYLSLIHI
;
A
#
# COMPACT_ATOMS: atom_id res chain seq x y z
N MET A 1 -2.65 8.14 -10.36
CA MET A 1 -3.25 7.51 -9.16
C MET A 1 -3.42 8.55 -8.07
N ARG A 2 -4.46 8.46 -7.31
CA ARG A 2 -4.77 9.44 -6.27
C ARG A 2 -5.35 8.78 -5.04
N VAL A 3 -5.30 9.48 -3.92
CA VAL A 3 -6.00 9.07 -2.70
C VAL A 3 -7.49 9.36 -2.88
N ILE A 4 -8.32 8.37 -2.62
CA ILE A 4 -9.77 8.46 -2.89
C ILE A 4 -10.50 9.13 -1.74
N ALA A 5 -10.21 8.74 -0.50
CA ALA A 5 -10.95 9.22 0.67
C ALA A 5 -10.02 9.45 1.85
N GLY A 6 -10.55 10.01 2.93
CA GLY A 6 -9.83 10.22 4.17
C GLY A 6 -9.08 11.53 4.25
N SER A 7 -8.14 11.61 5.19
CA SER A 7 -7.45 12.86 5.49
C SER A 7 -6.57 13.39 4.37
N ALA A 8 -6.08 12.51 3.50
CA ALA A 8 -5.24 12.89 2.37
C ALA A 8 -5.98 12.78 1.02
N ARG A 9 -7.30 12.73 1.02
CA ARG A 9 -8.07 12.56 -0.21
C ARG A 9 -7.69 13.62 -1.25
N ARG A 10 -7.75 13.21 -2.51
CA ARG A 10 -7.43 14.01 -3.69
C ARG A 10 -5.93 14.28 -3.88
N THR A 11 -5.07 13.80 -2.98
CA THR A 11 -3.64 13.91 -3.21
C THR A 11 -3.25 13.05 -4.39
N GLN A 12 -2.56 13.65 -5.36
CA GLN A 12 -2.04 12.94 -6.51
C GLN A 12 -0.80 12.16 -6.10
N LEU A 13 -0.78 10.86 -6.37
CA LEU A 13 0.33 10.00 -6.02
C LEU A 13 1.21 9.75 -7.23
N LYS A 14 2.52 9.67 -7.00
CA LYS A 14 3.47 9.33 -8.04
C LYS A 14 3.43 7.83 -8.30
N THR A 15 3.51 7.44 -9.57
CA THR A 15 3.61 6.04 -9.98
C THR A 15 4.83 5.87 -10.86
N LEU A 16 5.34 4.63 -10.95
CA LEU A 16 6.36 4.32 -11.93
C LEU A 16 5.75 4.31 -13.32
N GLU A 17 6.54 4.74 -14.30
CA GLU A 17 6.13 4.67 -15.70
C GLU A 17 5.78 3.22 -16.04
N GLY A 18 4.60 3.03 -16.63
CA GLY A 18 4.10 1.71 -17.00
C GLY A 18 3.38 0.96 -15.89
N MET A 19 3.41 1.43 -14.66
CA MET A 19 2.71 0.77 -13.54
C MET A 19 1.27 1.24 -13.40
N ASP A 20 0.94 2.39 -13.92
CA ASP A 20 -0.40 2.96 -13.85
C ASP A 20 -1.28 2.57 -15.03
N THR A 21 -0.94 1.47 -15.68
CA THR A 21 -1.69 0.98 -16.84
C THR A 21 -2.97 0.23 -16.49
N ARG A 22 -3.34 0.17 -15.22
CA ARG A 22 -4.54 -0.50 -14.77
C ARG A 22 -5.69 0.50 -14.67
N PRO A 23 -6.58 0.60 -15.67
CA PRO A 23 -7.64 1.62 -15.67
C PRO A 23 -8.66 1.45 -14.56
N THR A 24 -8.69 0.28 -13.92
CA THR A 24 -9.64 -0.03 -12.85
C THR A 24 -9.07 0.20 -11.45
N THR A 25 -7.83 0.67 -11.33
CA THR A 25 -7.13 0.74 -10.04
C THR A 25 -7.88 1.58 -9.01
N ASP A 26 -8.31 2.78 -9.37
CA ASP A 26 -9.02 3.65 -8.43
C ASP A 26 -10.36 3.06 -8.03
N ARG A 27 -11.06 2.46 -8.97
CA ARG A 27 -12.37 1.86 -8.71
C ARG A 27 -12.27 0.63 -7.82
N ILE A 28 -11.28 -0.23 -8.10
CA ILE A 28 -11.04 -1.43 -7.28
C ILE A 28 -10.63 -1.01 -5.88
N LYS A 29 -9.76 -0.03 -5.76
CA LYS A 29 -9.31 0.49 -4.48
C LYS A 29 -10.49 1.02 -3.67
N GLU A 30 -11.35 1.81 -4.29
CA GLU A 30 -12.54 2.35 -3.63
C GLU A 30 -13.47 1.24 -3.15
N THR A 31 -13.74 0.25 -4.00
CA THR A 31 -14.61 -0.87 -3.65
C THR A 31 -14.03 -1.65 -2.47
N LEU A 32 -12.74 -1.99 -2.53
CA LEU A 32 -12.07 -2.72 -1.46
C LEU A 32 -12.17 -1.97 -0.12
N PHE A 33 -11.81 -0.71 -0.12
CA PHE A 33 -11.79 0.05 1.13
C PHE A 33 -13.18 0.37 1.66
N ASN A 34 -14.18 0.49 0.79
CA ASN A 34 -15.56 0.63 1.25
C ASN A 34 -16.01 -0.60 2.03
N MET A 35 -15.54 -1.79 1.64
CA MET A 35 -15.90 -3.03 2.33
C MET A 35 -15.27 -3.13 3.72
N ILE A 36 -14.05 -2.64 3.90
CA ILE A 36 -13.35 -2.76 5.18
C ILE A 36 -13.36 -1.48 6.02
N ALA A 37 -13.98 -0.42 5.51
CA ALA A 37 -13.97 0.89 6.16
C ALA A 37 -14.38 0.87 7.64
N PRO A 38 -15.42 0.11 8.06
CA PRO A 38 -15.83 0.12 9.46
C PRO A 38 -14.76 -0.38 10.44
N TYR A 39 -13.78 -1.16 9.95
CA TYR A 39 -12.78 -1.81 10.80
C TYR A 39 -11.37 -1.26 10.58
N LEU A 40 -11.24 -0.28 9.69
CA LEU A 40 -9.93 0.21 9.26
C LEU A 40 -9.30 1.18 10.26
N TYR A 41 -10.10 1.94 10.98
CA TYR A 41 -9.61 2.95 11.93
C TYR A 41 -8.75 2.28 13.01
N ASP A 42 -7.59 2.86 13.26
CA ASP A 42 -6.59 2.36 14.22
C ASP A 42 -6.03 0.97 13.89
N SER A 43 -6.27 0.46 12.68
CA SER A 43 -5.74 -0.84 12.26
C SER A 43 -4.27 -0.73 11.85
N ILE A 44 -3.59 -1.88 11.85
CA ILE A 44 -2.24 -2.02 11.30
C ILE A 44 -2.35 -2.80 9.99
N PHE A 45 -1.88 -2.19 8.91
CA PHE A 45 -2.07 -2.66 7.55
C PHE A 45 -0.74 -3.10 6.95
N LEU A 46 -0.71 -4.27 6.31
CA LEU A 46 0.49 -4.77 5.63
C LEU A 46 0.22 -4.93 4.14
N ASP A 47 1.02 -4.27 3.32
CA ASP A 47 0.98 -4.41 1.86
C ASP A 47 2.24 -5.15 1.41
N LEU A 48 2.08 -6.39 0.97
CA LEU A 48 3.21 -7.27 0.63
C LEU A 48 3.80 -7.00 -0.75
N PHE A 49 3.09 -6.33 -1.63
CA PHE A 49 3.58 -5.96 -2.96
C PHE A 49 3.18 -4.50 -3.21
N ALA A 50 3.86 -3.60 -2.51
CA ALA A 50 3.39 -2.23 -2.39
C ALA A 50 3.40 -1.43 -3.69
N GLY A 51 4.30 -1.73 -4.63
CA GLY A 51 4.43 -0.93 -5.83
C GLY A 51 4.73 0.52 -5.47
N SER A 52 3.89 1.44 -5.87
CA SER A 52 4.03 2.86 -5.53
C SER A 52 3.38 3.24 -4.20
N GLY A 53 2.76 2.28 -3.51
CA GLY A 53 2.22 2.51 -2.17
C GLY A 53 0.78 2.96 -2.11
N GLY A 54 0.05 2.94 -3.23
CA GLY A 54 -1.32 3.48 -3.27
C GLY A 54 -2.29 2.82 -2.30
N ILE A 55 -2.18 1.51 -2.11
CA ILE A 55 -3.08 0.77 -1.22
C ILE A 55 -2.81 1.11 0.25
N GLY A 56 -1.56 1.00 0.69
CA GLY A 56 -1.22 1.31 2.09
C GLY A 56 -1.46 2.78 2.44
N ILE A 57 -1.21 3.68 1.50
CA ILE A 57 -1.47 5.10 1.72
C ILE A 57 -2.97 5.37 1.81
N GLU A 58 -3.77 4.69 1.01
CA GLU A 58 -5.22 4.78 1.13
C GLU A 58 -5.67 4.34 2.53
N ALA A 59 -5.10 3.25 3.05
CA ALA A 59 -5.40 2.77 4.39
C ALA A 59 -5.07 3.83 5.44
N LEU A 60 -3.88 4.44 5.35
CA LEU A 60 -3.49 5.50 6.26
C LEU A 60 -4.40 6.72 6.17
N SER A 61 -4.77 7.11 4.96
CA SER A 61 -5.68 8.23 4.74
C SER A 61 -7.05 8.00 5.38
N ARG A 62 -7.50 6.77 5.41
CA ARG A 62 -8.80 6.41 5.98
C ARG A 62 -8.75 6.07 7.47
N GLY A 63 -7.60 6.25 8.12
CA GLY A 63 -7.50 6.16 9.57
C GLY A 63 -6.72 4.99 10.13
N ALA A 64 -6.07 4.18 9.30
CA ALA A 64 -5.18 3.15 9.80
C ALA A 64 -4.09 3.78 10.66
N MET A 65 -3.72 3.11 11.74
CA MET A 65 -2.71 3.60 12.66
C MET A 65 -1.32 3.52 12.04
N GLU A 66 -1.06 2.46 11.30
CA GLU A 66 0.24 2.21 10.69
C GLU A 66 0.05 1.35 9.45
N ALA A 67 0.93 1.54 8.46
CA ALA A 67 1.00 0.68 7.28
C ALA A 67 2.45 0.27 7.04
N VAL A 68 2.65 -1.01 6.75
CA VAL A 68 3.96 -1.54 6.37
C VAL A 68 3.95 -1.82 4.88
N PHE A 69 4.94 -1.30 4.17
CA PHE A 69 5.06 -1.41 2.72
C PHE A 69 6.25 -2.30 2.38
N VAL A 70 5.98 -3.46 1.82
CA VAL A 70 7.03 -4.38 1.36
C VAL A 70 7.13 -4.27 -0.15
N GLU A 71 8.31 -3.93 -0.64
CA GLU A 71 8.57 -3.79 -2.07
C GLU A 71 10.05 -4.00 -2.33
N LYS A 72 10.40 -4.92 -3.23
CA LYS A 72 11.81 -5.20 -3.51
C LYS A 72 12.41 -4.31 -4.59
N ASN A 73 11.59 -3.73 -5.48
CA ASN A 73 12.07 -2.86 -6.55
C ASN A 73 12.46 -1.49 -5.97
N PRO A 74 13.74 -1.08 -6.08
CA PRO A 74 14.17 0.18 -5.47
C PRO A 74 13.48 1.41 -6.07
N LYS A 75 13.13 1.38 -7.35
CA LYS A 75 12.45 2.51 -7.98
C LYS A 75 11.02 2.63 -7.46
N ALA A 76 10.34 1.51 -7.29
CA ALA A 76 8.99 1.50 -6.72
C ALA A 76 9.03 1.94 -5.26
N MET A 77 10.00 1.46 -4.49
CA MET A 77 10.14 1.88 -3.11
C MET A 77 10.41 3.39 -2.99
N ALA A 78 11.19 3.96 -3.91
CA ALA A 78 11.38 5.40 -3.94
C ALA A 78 10.06 6.15 -4.13
N CYS A 79 9.17 5.62 -4.97
CA CYS A 79 7.82 6.19 -5.13
C CYS A 79 7.01 6.09 -3.84
N VAL A 80 7.08 4.96 -3.14
CA VAL A 80 6.40 4.80 -1.85
C VAL A 80 6.84 5.89 -0.88
N LYS A 81 8.15 6.08 -0.75
CA LYS A 81 8.70 7.08 0.18
C LYS A 81 8.28 8.50 -0.20
N GLU A 82 8.33 8.82 -1.48
CA GLU A 82 7.89 10.13 -1.96
C GLU A 82 6.41 10.35 -1.69
N ASN A 83 5.58 9.34 -1.93
CA ASN A 83 4.16 9.44 -1.69
C ASN A 83 3.81 9.54 -0.21
N LEU A 84 4.58 8.88 0.66
CA LEU A 84 4.43 9.06 2.10
C LEU A 84 4.73 10.50 2.52
N GLN A 85 5.75 11.11 1.93
CA GLN A 85 6.07 12.52 2.20
C GLN A 85 4.98 13.45 1.69
N LYS A 86 4.47 13.22 0.48
CA LYS A 86 3.41 14.03 -0.10
C LYS A 86 2.13 14.04 0.74
N THR A 87 1.85 12.94 1.38
CA THR A 87 0.64 12.78 2.20
C THR A 87 0.89 13.05 3.67
N HIS A 88 2.13 13.34 4.05
CA HIS A 88 2.54 13.60 5.45
C HIS A 88 2.35 12.37 6.35
N PHE A 89 2.52 11.17 5.80
CA PHE A 89 2.40 9.91 6.54
C PHE A 89 3.74 9.24 6.82
N GLU A 90 4.86 9.96 6.75
CA GLU A 90 6.20 9.39 6.95
C GLU A 90 6.35 8.65 8.27
N ARG A 91 5.67 9.11 9.31
CA ARG A 91 5.76 8.50 10.64
C ARG A 91 4.85 7.31 10.82
N LYS A 92 3.86 7.15 9.94
CA LYS A 92 2.91 6.05 10.02
C LYS A 92 3.22 4.94 9.03
N GLY A 93 4.11 5.20 8.09
CA GLY A 93 4.49 4.22 7.07
C GLY A 93 5.87 3.65 7.35
N MET A 94 5.93 2.33 7.51
CA MET A 94 7.19 1.60 7.61
C MET A 94 7.50 0.99 6.25
N THR A 95 8.70 1.20 5.73
CA THR A 95 9.08 0.66 4.43
C THR A 95 10.12 -0.45 4.58
N MET A 96 9.93 -1.54 3.84
CA MET A 96 10.83 -2.69 3.84
C MET A 96 11.18 -3.02 2.39
N GLN A 97 12.38 -2.60 1.96
CA GLN A 97 12.86 -2.86 0.61
C GLN A 97 13.51 -4.22 0.54
N MET A 98 12.70 -5.25 0.36
CA MET A 98 13.15 -6.63 0.31
C MET A 98 12.06 -7.49 -0.28
N ASP A 99 12.34 -8.77 -0.54
CA ASP A 99 11.32 -9.69 -1.00
C ASP A 99 10.35 -10.05 0.14
N VAL A 100 9.21 -10.62 -0.25
CA VAL A 100 8.13 -10.91 0.69
C VAL A 100 8.56 -11.91 1.78
N MET A 101 9.28 -12.96 1.41
CA MET A 101 9.69 -13.97 2.38
C MET A 101 10.62 -13.41 3.43
N THR A 102 11.60 -12.61 3.02
CA THR A 102 12.52 -11.95 3.95
C THR A 102 11.77 -11.02 4.89
N ALA A 103 10.81 -10.25 4.34
CA ALA A 103 10.00 -9.35 5.15
C ALA A 103 9.16 -10.10 6.18
N LEU A 104 8.53 -11.20 5.77
CA LEU A 104 7.71 -12.00 6.68
C LEU A 104 8.54 -12.59 7.81
N TYR A 105 9.76 -13.05 7.52
CA TYR A 105 10.65 -13.53 8.57
C TYR A 105 10.98 -12.43 9.58
N LYS A 106 11.25 -11.22 9.09
CA LYS A 106 11.59 -10.09 9.97
C LYS A 106 10.40 -9.61 10.80
N LEU A 107 9.19 -9.74 10.26
CA LEU A 107 7.98 -9.28 10.93
C LEU A 107 7.41 -10.32 11.90
N GLU A 108 7.78 -11.58 11.75
CA GLU A 108 7.28 -12.65 12.59
C GLU A 108 7.63 -12.36 14.06
N GLY A 109 6.60 -12.38 14.90
CA GLY A 109 6.77 -12.12 16.33
C GLY A 109 6.97 -10.68 16.72
N GLU A 110 7.16 -9.77 15.74
CA GLU A 110 7.39 -8.35 16.01
C GLU A 110 6.13 -7.51 15.91
N LYS A 111 5.21 -7.91 15.03
CA LYS A 111 3.99 -7.16 14.76
C LYS A 111 2.84 -8.07 14.46
N GLN A 112 1.65 -7.64 14.86
CA GLN A 112 0.40 -8.25 14.44
C GLN A 112 -0.31 -7.32 13.49
N PHE A 113 -0.90 -7.86 12.43
CA PHE A 113 -1.58 -7.09 11.41
C PHE A 113 -3.07 -7.37 11.41
N ASP A 114 -3.86 -6.31 11.30
CA ASP A 114 -5.31 -6.44 11.15
C ASP A 114 -5.69 -6.76 9.71
N TYR A 115 -4.92 -6.26 8.75
CA TYR A 115 -5.13 -6.51 7.32
C TYR A 115 -3.82 -6.81 6.64
N ILE A 116 -3.83 -7.83 5.79
CA ILE A 116 -2.70 -8.15 4.92
C ILE A 116 -3.21 -8.16 3.49
N PHE A 117 -2.67 -7.26 2.68
CA PHE A 117 -3.02 -7.15 1.26
C PHE A 117 -1.91 -7.76 0.42
N MET A 118 -2.27 -8.61 -0.53
CA MET A 118 -1.29 -9.29 -1.37
C MET A 118 -1.80 -9.33 -2.82
N ASP A 119 -1.18 -8.53 -3.69
CA ASP A 119 -1.49 -8.50 -5.11
C ASP A 119 -0.18 -8.63 -5.91
N PRO A 120 0.34 -9.84 -6.07
CA PRO A 120 1.64 -10.03 -6.74
C PRO A 120 1.57 -9.64 -8.21
N PRO A 121 2.64 -9.01 -8.74
CA PRO A 121 2.63 -8.49 -10.12
C PRO A 121 2.60 -9.60 -11.18
N TYR A 122 2.92 -10.82 -10.81
CA TYR A 122 2.97 -11.94 -11.75
C TYR A 122 1.67 -12.73 -11.82
N LEU A 123 0.60 -12.27 -11.16
CA LEU A 123 -0.69 -12.97 -11.22
C LEU A 123 -1.20 -13.13 -12.64
N SER A 124 -0.95 -12.16 -13.48
CA SER A 124 -1.37 -12.21 -14.87
C SER A 124 -0.74 -13.35 -15.65
N LEU A 125 0.39 -13.88 -15.18
CA LEU A 125 1.07 -15.01 -15.82
C LEU A 125 0.47 -16.36 -15.46
N ILE A 126 -0.33 -16.40 -14.41
CA ILE A 126 -0.93 -17.62 -13.91
C ILE A 126 -2.19 -18.00 -14.70
N HIS A 127 -2.71 -17.08 -15.46
CA HIS A 127 -3.94 -17.29 -16.23
C HIS A 127 -3.75 -18.07 -17.51
N ILE A 128 -2.58 -18.49 -17.78
CA ILE A 128 -2.26 -19.21 -19.02
C ILE A 128 -2.80 -20.65 -18.98
#